data_14dbff5f9995585062664a5e175205db
#
_entry.id   14dbff5f9995585062664a5e175205db
#
_cell.length_a   1.000
_cell.length_b   1.000
_cell.length_c   1.000
_cell.angle_alpha   90.00
_cell.angle_beta   90.00
_cell.angle_gamma   90.00
#
_symmetry.space_group_name_H-M   'P 1'
#
loop_
_entity.id
_entity.type
_entity.pdbx_description
1 polymer ?
#
loop_
_entity_poly.entity_id
_entity_poly.type
_entity_poly.pdbx_seq_one_letter_code
_entity_poly.pdbx_strand_id
1 'polypeptide(L)'
;MFYKYEVRNINNQDVLYLYLSLKYEFSNEFIDDNNLKILSKNFIKMNNINFHGQDVYFVIDGIVVKKLNILKNSSINDYYSPDKFLINIKLDDNSMCEITLRDFLLSVLFNYYSDILHIEVLKAICILYNTYAYKTMNEDNFISSNNSFIKYENYIYNDEKYNNYSNLVNIFNNIIDEVSCMYLSYNNEYILPFIHYSNNGRTLVNSKYPFLSSVKSLWDLCSSTYINIKDYNFKELSKILNLNINSPLNIRIINNGNQISINGKSFSIMEIKKYLDLSSDDISIIVNNNYIRFITKGIGNGFGLSIFGAISIEENGGKYFNILNYYFPKVKIYKYVKELS
;
A
#
# COMPACT_ATOMS: atom_id res chain seq x y z
N MET A 1 -14.24 -14.78 22.13
CA MET A 1 -13.38 -13.66 22.52
C MET A 1 -13.57 -13.31 23.99
N PHE A 2 -14.62 -12.59 24.44
CA PHE A 2 -14.93 -12.45 25.85
C PHE A 2 -15.86 -13.59 26.28
N TYR A 3 -15.51 -14.31 27.36
CA TYR A 3 -16.31 -15.44 27.86
C TYR A 3 -16.98 -15.15 29.23
N LYS A 4 -16.52 -14.11 29.92
CA LYS A 4 -17.02 -13.67 31.19
C LYS A 4 -16.86 -12.16 31.33
N TYR A 5 -17.72 -11.54 32.11
CA TYR A 5 -17.55 -10.15 32.54
C TYR A 5 -17.92 -9.97 34.00
N GLU A 6 -17.39 -8.93 34.63
CA GLU A 6 -17.74 -8.46 35.97
C GLU A 6 -17.77 -6.94 35.99
N VAL A 7 -18.81 -6.36 36.57
CA VAL A 7 -18.86 -4.93 36.89
C VAL A 7 -18.54 -4.77 38.37
N ARG A 8 -17.52 -4.00 38.70
CA ARG A 8 -17.12 -3.70 40.07
C ARG A 8 -17.18 -2.20 40.30
N ASN A 9 -17.72 -1.80 41.47
CA ASN A 9 -17.69 -0.41 41.89
C ASN A 9 -16.39 -0.16 42.68
N ILE A 10 -15.53 0.70 42.17
CA ILE A 10 -14.25 1.07 42.77
C ILE A 10 -14.24 2.59 42.92
N ASN A 11 -14.15 3.06 44.19
CA ASN A 11 -14.15 4.50 44.52
C ASN A 11 -15.35 5.26 43.92
N ASN A 12 -16.55 4.70 44.01
CA ASN A 12 -17.80 5.24 43.45
C ASN A 12 -17.84 5.33 41.91
N GLN A 13 -16.99 4.61 41.22
CA GLN A 13 -17.03 4.46 39.75
C GLN A 13 -17.16 3.00 39.37
N ASP A 14 -18.02 2.72 38.40
CA ASP A 14 -18.13 1.38 37.85
C ASP A 14 -16.93 1.09 36.97
N VAL A 15 -16.35 -0.08 37.15
CA VAL A 15 -15.23 -0.62 36.36
C VAL A 15 -15.65 -1.95 35.77
N LEU A 16 -15.51 -2.12 34.48
CA LEU A 16 -15.84 -3.35 33.77
C LEU A 16 -14.59 -4.21 33.56
N TYR A 17 -14.65 -5.46 34.02
CA TYR A 17 -13.66 -6.49 33.78
C TYR A 17 -14.17 -7.41 32.66
N LEU A 18 -13.42 -7.51 31.57
CA LEU A 18 -13.69 -8.41 30.44
C LEU A 18 -12.66 -9.53 30.39
N TYR A 19 -13.13 -10.76 30.57
CA TYR A 19 -12.30 -11.96 30.62
C TYR A 19 -12.17 -12.57 29.21
N LEU A 20 -10.94 -12.74 28.76
CA LEU A 20 -10.57 -13.23 27.45
C LEU A 20 -10.25 -14.73 27.52
N SER A 21 -10.72 -15.49 26.54
CA SER A 21 -10.41 -16.92 26.43
C SER A 21 -9.07 -17.14 25.77
N LEU A 22 -8.18 -17.94 26.37
CA LEU A 22 -6.90 -18.36 25.81
C LEU A 22 -7.01 -19.20 24.52
N LYS A 23 -8.20 -19.66 24.15
CA LYS A 23 -8.40 -20.44 22.91
C LYS A 23 -8.14 -19.65 21.64
N TYR A 24 -8.10 -18.34 21.72
CA TYR A 24 -7.61 -17.51 20.64
C TYR A 24 -6.17 -17.13 21.02
N GLU A 25 -5.21 -17.62 20.27
CA GLU A 25 -3.85 -17.11 20.33
C GLU A 25 -3.95 -15.59 20.18
N PHE A 26 -3.84 -14.90 21.32
CA PHE A 26 -3.50 -13.50 21.34
C PHE A 26 -2.05 -13.41 20.85
N SER A 27 -1.85 -13.52 19.55
CA SER A 27 -0.72 -12.82 19.01
C SER A 27 -0.94 -11.36 19.40
N ASN A 28 0.01 -10.76 20.11
CA ASN A 28 0.01 -9.35 20.52
C ASN A 28 -0.18 -8.39 19.30
N GLU A 29 -0.53 -8.92 18.16
CA GLU A 29 -0.50 -8.34 16.83
C GLU A 29 -1.85 -7.80 16.35
N PHE A 30 -2.98 -8.18 16.97
CA PHE A 30 -4.30 -7.89 16.42
C PHE A 30 -5.19 -6.96 17.22
N ILE A 31 -4.81 -6.54 18.42
CA ILE A 31 -5.71 -5.75 19.24
C ILE A 31 -5.02 -4.47 19.74
N ASP A 32 -5.12 -3.43 18.93
CA ASP A 32 -4.82 -2.08 19.39
C ASP A 32 -5.89 -1.57 20.37
N ASP A 33 -5.60 -0.47 21.04
CA ASP A 33 -6.48 0.12 22.05
C ASP A 33 -7.86 0.49 21.49
N ASN A 34 -7.95 0.87 20.22
CA ASN A 34 -9.18 1.28 19.57
C ASN A 34 -10.07 0.07 19.28
N ASN A 35 -9.49 -0.99 18.75
CA ASN A 35 -10.20 -2.26 18.53
C ASN A 35 -10.73 -2.84 19.83
N LEU A 36 -9.95 -2.79 20.92
CA LEU A 36 -10.42 -3.23 22.23
C LEU A 36 -11.57 -2.36 22.77
N LYS A 37 -11.54 -1.04 22.55
CA LYS A 37 -12.62 -0.14 22.95
C LYS A 37 -13.92 -0.46 22.20
N ILE A 38 -13.85 -0.65 20.89
CA ILE A 38 -15.01 -0.97 20.05
C ILE A 38 -15.59 -2.33 20.46
N LEU A 39 -14.75 -3.35 20.58
CA LEU A 39 -15.18 -4.69 21.00
C LEU A 39 -15.84 -4.66 22.39
N SER A 40 -15.32 -3.85 23.30
CA SER A 40 -15.90 -3.68 24.64
C SER A 40 -17.27 -3.01 24.57
N LYS A 41 -17.42 -1.92 23.81
CA LYS A 41 -18.71 -1.23 23.62
C LYS A 41 -19.74 -2.16 22.99
N ASN A 42 -19.38 -2.90 21.96
CA ASN A 42 -20.26 -3.86 21.31
C ASN A 42 -20.66 -5.00 22.26
N PHE A 43 -19.72 -5.53 23.04
CA PHE A 43 -20.00 -6.57 24.02
C PHE A 43 -20.95 -6.08 25.11
N ILE A 44 -20.76 -4.86 25.62
CA ILE A 44 -21.65 -4.22 26.59
C ILE A 44 -23.07 -4.12 26.03
N LYS A 45 -23.22 -3.62 24.80
CA LYS A 45 -24.51 -3.45 24.11
C LYS A 45 -25.19 -4.80 23.83
N MET A 46 -24.49 -5.76 23.28
CA MET A 46 -25.02 -7.08 22.91
C MET A 46 -25.48 -7.90 24.13
N ASN A 47 -24.84 -7.73 25.27
CA ASN A 47 -25.16 -8.47 26.50
C ASN A 47 -26.00 -7.65 27.47
N ASN A 48 -26.50 -6.47 27.07
CA ASN A 48 -27.29 -5.56 27.93
C ASN A 48 -26.67 -5.29 29.28
N ILE A 49 -25.32 -5.09 29.32
CA ILE A 49 -24.58 -4.90 30.55
C ILE A 49 -24.89 -3.51 31.11
N ASN A 50 -25.44 -3.44 32.31
CA ASN A 50 -25.63 -2.17 33.00
C ASN A 50 -24.29 -1.65 33.54
N PHE A 51 -23.63 -0.81 32.74
CA PHE A 51 -22.30 -0.27 33.02
C PHE A 51 -22.28 1.25 32.73
N HIS A 52 -22.09 2.03 33.76
CA HIS A 52 -22.07 3.50 33.71
C HIS A 52 -20.65 4.08 33.86
N GLY A 53 -19.65 3.23 33.91
CA GLY A 53 -18.26 3.61 34.08
C GLY A 53 -17.54 3.94 32.76
N GLN A 54 -16.27 4.30 32.89
CA GLN A 54 -15.40 4.66 31.79
C GLN A 54 -14.25 3.68 31.57
N ASP A 55 -13.85 2.98 32.60
CA ASP A 55 -12.67 2.13 32.62
C ASP A 55 -13.04 0.66 32.43
N VAL A 56 -12.38 0.05 31.43
CA VAL A 56 -12.48 -1.38 31.12
C VAL A 56 -11.14 -2.04 31.32
N TYR A 57 -11.13 -3.11 32.08
CA TYR A 57 -9.96 -3.93 32.37
C TYR A 57 -10.07 -5.25 31.59
N PHE A 58 -9.03 -5.61 30.89
CA PHE A 58 -8.93 -6.86 30.15
C PHE A 58 -8.15 -7.86 30.98
N VAL A 59 -8.73 -9.03 31.20
CA VAL A 59 -8.22 -10.07 32.11
C VAL A 59 -7.95 -11.36 31.34
N ILE A 60 -6.74 -11.90 31.47
CA ILE A 60 -6.34 -13.23 31.00
C ILE A 60 -5.84 -14.02 32.21
N ASP A 61 -6.36 -15.21 32.42
CA ASP A 61 -5.99 -16.08 33.55
C ASP A 61 -5.99 -15.40 34.92
N GLY A 62 -6.96 -14.50 35.14
CA GLY A 62 -7.07 -13.76 36.38
C GLY A 62 -6.14 -12.55 36.52
N ILE A 63 -5.25 -12.31 35.57
CA ILE A 63 -4.31 -11.18 35.53
C ILE A 63 -4.86 -10.07 34.66
N VAL A 64 -4.89 -8.83 35.15
CA VAL A 64 -5.23 -7.66 34.36
C VAL A 64 -4.06 -7.35 33.40
N VAL A 65 -4.27 -7.59 32.13
CA VAL A 65 -3.26 -7.38 31.10
C VAL A 65 -3.33 -5.99 30.47
N LYS A 66 -4.50 -5.34 30.54
CA LYS A 66 -4.70 -4.00 29.97
C LYS A 66 -5.85 -3.26 30.65
N LYS A 67 -5.73 -1.92 30.69
CA LYS A 67 -6.77 -0.99 31.10
C LYS A 67 -7.02 0.03 30.01
N LEU A 68 -8.28 0.26 29.63
CA LEU A 68 -8.68 1.29 28.68
C LEU A 68 -9.83 2.14 29.22
N ASN A 69 -9.83 3.43 28.88
CA ASN A 69 -10.97 4.31 29.06
C ASN A 69 -11.79 4.34 27.77
N ILE A 70 -13.04 3.84 27.85
CA ILE A 70 -13.90 3.68 26.67
C ILE A 70 -14.68 4.95 26.29
N LEU A 71 -14.70 5.98 27.14
CA LEU A 71 -15.38 7.25 26.88
C LEU A 71 -14.45 8.34 26.34
N LYS A 72 -13.14 8.19 26.42
CA LYS A 72 -12.24 9.10 25.69
C LYS A 72 -12.48 8.92 24.20
N ASN A 73 -13.36 9.74 23.69
CA ASN A 73 -13.55 9.90 22.26
C ASN A 73 -12.22 10.38 21.65
N SER A 74 -11.46 9.48 21.04
CA SER A 74 -10.84 9.84 19.80
C SER A 74 -12.00 9.89 18.81
N SER A 75 -12.11 10.92 18.05
CA SER A 75 -13.07 11.16 16.95
C SER A 75 -12.87 10.15 15.79
N ILE A 76 -12.83 8.88 16.11
CA ILE A 76 -12.41 7.78 15.23
C ILE A 76 -13.60 7.23 14.44
N ASN A 77 -14.84 7.50 14.90
CA ASN A 77 -16.04 6.91 14.30
C ASN A 77 -16.39 7.37 12.88
N ASP A 78 -15.83 8.51 12.43
CA ASP A 78 -16.06 9.02 11.08
C ASP A 78 -15.02 8.55 10.05
N TYR A 79 -13.91 7.96 10.49
CA TYR A 79 -12.78 7.56 9.63
C TYR A 79 -12.95 6.21 8.91
N TYR A 80 -14.02 5.44 9.17
CA TYR A 80 -14.11 4.05 8.67
C TYR A 80 -15.09 3.84 7.52
N SER A 81 -15.84 4.86 7.15
CA SER A 81 -16.64 4.81 5.93
C SER A 81 -15.82 5.44 4.79
N PRO A 82 -15.54 4.70 3.70
CA PRO A 82 -14.84 5.28 2.56
C PRO A 82 -15.60 6.44 1.93
N ASP A 83 -16.92 6.54 2.17
CA ASP A 83 -17.78 7.62 1.68
C ASP A 83 -17.75 8.88 2.58
N LYS A 84 -17.25 8.76 3.80
CA LYS A 84 -17.20 9.86 4.78
C LYS A 84 -15.78 10.38 5.01
N PHE A 85 -14.77 9.59 4.74
CA PHE A 85 -13.39 10.02 4.85
C PHE A 85 -13.02 10.89 3.65
N LEU A 86 -12.73 12.17 3.92
CA LEU A 86 -12.39 13.14 2.89
C LEU A 86 -10.89 13.22 2.67
N ILE A 87 -10.49 13.32 1.41
CA ILE A 87 -9.12 13.44 0.95
C ILE A 87 -8.98 14.71 0.13
N ASN A 88 -8.02 15.53 0.50
CA ASN A 88 -7.63 16.70 -0.26
C ASN A 88 -6.61 16.31 -1.33
N ILE A 89 -6.91 16.57 -2.59
CA ILE A 89 -5.99 16.40 -3.71
C ILE A 89 -5.48 17.76 -4.12
N LYS A 90 -4.16 17.95 -4.08
CA LYS A 90 -3.50 19.15 -4.61
C LYS A 90 -3.17 18.92 -6.08
N LEU A 91 -3.81 19.67 -6.97
CA LEU A 91 -3.62 19.59 -8.41
C LEU A 91 -2.34 20.30 -8.87
N ASP A 92 -1.92 20.05 -10.11
CA ASP A 92 -0.68 20.61 -10.68
C ASP A 92 -0.71 22.15 -10.78
N ASP A 93 -1.89 22.77 -10.87
CA ASP A 93 -2.11 24.22 -10.83
C ASP A 93 -2.15 24.80 -9.41
N ASN A 94 -1.83 23.99 -8.38
CA ASN A 94 -1.93 24.27 -6.96
C ASN A 94 -3.36 24.45 -6.42
N SER A 95 -4.40 24.25 -7.19
CA SER A 95 -5.76 24.18 -6.67
C SER A 95 -5.96 22.93 -5.82
N MET A 96 -6.98 22.96 -4.93
CA MET A 96 -7.32 21.83 -4.06
C MET A 96 -8.69 21.29 -4.46
N CYS A 97 -8.79 19.99 -4.53
CA CYS A 97 -10.02 19.27 -4.76
C CYS A 97 -10.26 18.31 -3.60
N GLU A 98 -11.45 18.36 -2.98
CA GLU A 98 -11.85 17.42 -1.93
C GLU A 98 -12.69 16.30 -2.53
N ILE A 99 -12.33 15.06 -2.23
CA ILE A 99 -13.01 13.85 -2.70
C ILE A 99 -13.16 12.86 -1.54
N THR A 100 -14.03 11.88 -1.70
CA THR A 100 -14.13 10.78 -0.74
C THR A 100 -12.99 9.78 -0.92
N LEU A 101 -12.67 9.02 0.14
CA LEU A 101 -11.71 7.91 0.05
C LEU A 101 -12.17 6.88 -1.00
N ARG A 102 -13.47 6.63 -1.12
CA ARG A 102 -14.03 5.77 -2.17
C ARG A 102 -13.65 6.26 -3.55
N ASP A 103 -13.88 7.53 -3.84
CA ASP A 103 -13.57 8.14 -5.14
C ASP A 103 -12.08 8.08 -5.44
N PHE A 104 -11.25 8.33 -4.42
CA PHE A 104 -9.79 8.19 -4.54
C PHE A 104 -9.39 6.75 -4.91
N LEU A 105 -9.88 5.75 -4.17
CA LEU A 105 -9.55 4.35 -4.40
C LEU A 105 -10.09 3.86 -5.75
N LEU A 106 -11.31 4.25 -6.13
CA LEU A 106 -11.85 3.97 -7.46
C LEU A 106 -10.96 4.55 -8.56
N SER A 107 -10.55 5.82 -8.43
CA SER A 107 -9.67 6.46 -9.41
C SER A 107 -8.34 5.72 -9.54
N VAL A 108 -7.74 5.29 -8.44
CA VAL A 108 -6.50 4.50 -8.45
C VAL A 108 -6.70 3.16 -9.14
N LEU A 109 -7.74 2.41 -8.76
CA LEU A 109 -7.99 1.08 -9.33
C LEU A 109 -8.29 1.17 -10.84
N PHE A 110 -9.05 2.17 -11.28
CA PHE A 110 -9.32 2.38 -12.69
C PHE A 110 -8.09 2.77 -13.50
N ASN A 111 -7.28 3.71 -12.99
CA ASN A 111 -6.17 4.27 -13.74
C ASN A 111 -5.03 3.29 -13.94
N TYR A 112 -4.77 2.46 -12.94
CA TYR A 112 -3.56 1.65 -12.91
C TYR A 112 -3.81 0.15 -13.00
N TYR A 113 -5.03 -0.29 -12.67
CA TYR A 113 -5.29 -1.72 -12.41
C TYR A 113 -6.57 -2.24 -13.09
N SER A 114 -7.16 -1.49 -14.02
CA SER A 114 -8.38 -1.90 -14.75
C SER A 114 -8.21 -3.20 -15.56
N ASP A 115 -6.99 -3.50 -15.98
CA ASP A 115 -6.68 -4.71 -16.74
C ASP A 115 -6.38 -5.93 -15.84
N ILE A 116 -6.38 -5.74 -14.53
CA ILE A 116 -6.13 -6.81 -13.55
C ILE A 116 -7.45 -7.32 -13.02
N LEU A 117 -7.82 -8.55 -13.39
CA LEU A 117 -9.06 -9.20 -12.94
C LEU A 117 -8.84 -10.19 -11.78
N HIS A 118 -7.78 -10.00 -11.00
CA HIS A 118 -7.41 -10.81 -9.85
C HIS A 118 -7.87 -10.13 -8.56
N ILE A 119 -8.97 -10.62 -8.00
CA ILE A 119 -9.68 -9.98 -6.88
C ILE A 119 -8.81 -9.83 -5.63
N GLU A 120 -8.06 -10.86 -5.28
CA GLU A 120 -7.23 -10.82 -4.07
C GLU A 120 -6.00 -9.91 -4.25
N VAL A 121 -5.46 -9.83 -5.47
CA VAL A 121 -4.43 -8.85 -5.82
C VAL A 121 -4.97 -7.43 -5.72
N LEU A 122 -6.15 -7.17 -6.27
CA LEU A 122 -6.81 -5.87 -6.20
C LEU A 122 -7.13 -5.45 -4.76
N LYS A 123 -7.55 -6.39 -3.89
CA LYS A 123 -7.72 -6.14 -2.46
C LYS A 123 -6.41 -5.74 -1.78
N ALA A 124 -5.30 -6.43 -2.06
CA ALA A 124 -3.99 -6.09 -1.52
C ALA A 124 -3.53 -4.69 -1.96
N ILE A 125 -3.74 -4.35 -3.24
CA ILE A 125 -3.45 -3.03 -3.79
C ILE A 125 -4.32 -1.96 -3.14
N CYS A 126 -5.62 -2.20 -2.99
CA CYS A 126 -6.57 -1.29 -2.36
C CYS A 126 -6.14 -0.98 -0.91
N ILE A 127 -5.73 -1.99 -0.12
CA ILE A 127 -5.23 -1.80 1.25
C ILE A 127 -3.96 -0.95 1.28
N LEU A 128 -3.04 -1.13 0.32
CA LEU A 128 -1.83 -0.31 0.21
C LEU A 128 -2.16 1.17 -0.06
N TYR A 129 -3.05 1.47 -0.99
CA TYR A 129 -3.45 2.85 -1.29
C TYR A 129 -4.35 3.46 -0.23
N ASN A 130 -5.17 2.66 0.44
CA ASN A 130 -5.90 3.07 1.63
C ASN A 130 -4.95 3.51 2.74
N THR A 131 -3.90 2.71 3.00
CA THR A 131 -2.84 3.03 3.95
C THR A 131 -2.12 4.32 3.58
N TYR A 132 -1.84 4.51 2.29
CA TYR A 132 -1.22 5.72 1.75
C TYR A 132 -2.08 6.96 1.97
N ALA A 133 -3.38 6.86 1.73
CA ALA A 133 -4.31 7.95 1.97
C ALA A 133 -4.31 8.36 3.46
N TYR A 134 -4.41 7.40 4.37
CA TYR A 134 -4.34 7.69 5.82
C TYR A 134 -3.01 8.31 6.22
N LYS A 135 -1.88 7.79 5.71
CA LYS A 135 -0.56 8.35 5.99
C LYS A 135 -0.48 9.82 5.57
N THR A 136 -0.80 10.09 4.33
CA THR A 136 -0.59 11.41 3.73
C THR A 136 -1.55 12.46 4.32
N MET A 137 -2.81 12.06 4.58
CA MET A 137 -3.75 12.97 5.24
C MET A 137 -3.35 13.31 6.68
N ASN A 138 -2.70 12.38 7.39
CA ASN A 138 -2.22 12.65 8.74
C ASN A 138 -0.93 13.49 8.78
N GLU A 139 -0.07 13.38 7.77
CA GLU A 139 1.23 14.05 7.73
C GLU A 139 1.15 15.42 7.01
N ASP A 140 0.53 15.44 5.83
CA ASP A 140 0.56 16.58 4.90
C ASP A 140 -0.80 17.26 4.73
N ASN A 141 -1.90 16.63 5.17
CA ASN A 141 -3.29 17.03 4.94
C ASN A 141 -3.72 17.10 3.46
N PHE A 142 -2.89 16.65 2.52
CA PHE A 142 -3.26 16.54 1.11
C PHE A 142 -2.38 15.50 0.40
N ILE A 143 -2.89 14.98 -0.72
CA ILE A 143 -2.16 14.14 -1.67
C ILE A 143 -1.88 14.98 -2.92
N SER A 144 -0.62 15.09 -3.34
CA SER A 144 -0.29 15.70 -4.63
C SER A 144 -0.81 14.84 -5.77
N SER A 145 -1.50 15.45 -6.74
CA SER A 145 -2.06 14.75 -7.92
C SER A 145 -1.00 14.05 -8.76
N ASN A 146 0.24 14.52 -8.70
CA ASN A 146 1.36 13.96 -9.46
C ASN A 146 2.56 13.78 -8.53
N ASN A 147 2.77 12.56 -8.06
CA ASN A 147 3.88 12.20 -7.22
C ASN A 147 4.45 10.82 -7.60
N SER A 148 5.46 10.33 -6.85
CA SER A 148 6.14 9.07 -7.16
C SER A 148 5.26 7.81 -7.01
N PHE A 149 4.12 7.90 -6.34
CA PHE A 149 3.23 6.77 -6.07
C PHE A 149 1.94 6.82 -6.88
N ILE A 150 1.50 8.01 -7.30
CA ILE A 150 0.23 8.20 -7.97
C ILE A 150 0.31 9.39 -8.93
N LYS A 151 -0.33 9.24 -10.09
CA LYS A 151 -0.79 10.32 -10.93
C LYS A 151 -2.31 10.29 -10.87
N TYR A 152 -2.88 11.19 -10.08
CA TYR A 152 -4.32 11.24 -9.89
C TYR A 152 -4.98 11.83 -11.14
N GLU A 153 -5.90 11.07 -11.73
CA GLU A 153 -6.78 11.51 -12.79
C GLU A 153 -8.21 11.22 -12.34
N ASN A 154 -9.07 12.23 -12.41
CA ASN A 154 -10.46 12.06 -12.01
C ASN A 154 -11.26 11.35 -13.11
N TYR A 155 -11.41 10.03 -13.00
CA TYR A 155 -12.16 9.24 -13.98
C TYR A 155 -13.67 9.18 -13.71
N ILE A 156 -14.12 9.52 -12.51
CA ILE A 156 -15.50 9.36 -12.06
C ILE A 156 -16.44 10.30 -12.83
N TYR A 157 -15.93 11.43 -13.32
CA TYR A 157 -16.70 12.42 -14.07
C TYR A 157 -16.58 12.29 -15.60
N ASN A 158 -15.95 11.25 -16.12
CA ASN A 158 -15.86 11.00 -17.56
C ASN A 158 -16.95 10.00 -17.96
N ASP A 159 -18.18 10.50 -18.17
CA ASP A 159 -19.43 9.72 -18.35
C ASP A 159 -19.33 8.61 -19.42
N GLU A 160 -18.59 8.80 -20.48
CA GLU A 160 -18.46 7.79 -21.55
C GLU A 160 -17.65 6.55 -21.11
N LYS A 161 -16.56 6.74 -20.37
CA LYS A 161 -15.75 5.62 -19.86
C LYS A 161 -16.47 4.87 -18.74
N TYR A 162 -17.15 5.61 -17.85
CA TYR A 162 -17.88 5.04 -16.72
C TYR A 162 -19.02 4.11 -17.17
N ASN A 163 -19.78 4.53 -18.18
CA ASN A 163 -20.89 3.72 -18.71
C ASN A 163 -20.41 2.43 -19.39
N ASN A 164 -19.24 2.43 -20.02
CA ASN A 164 -18.67 1.25 -20.68
C ASN A 164 -18.08 0.24 -19.68
N TYR A 165 -17.81 0.65 -18.43
CA TYR A 165 -17.16 -0.17 -17.40
C TYR A 165 -18.01 -0.39 -16.15
N SER A 166 -19.33 -0.30 -16.25
CA SER A 166 -20.26 -0.44 -15.10
C SER A 166 -20.03 -1.71 -14.27
N ASN A 167 -19.71 -2.83 -14.91
CA ASN A 167 -19.40 -4.09 -14.22
C ASN A 167 -18.08 -3.98 -13.42
N LEU A 168 -17.08 -3.32 -13.95
CA LEU A 168 -15.79 -3.13 -13.29
C LEU A 168 -15.92 -2.19 -12.08
N VAL A 169 -16.72 -1.13 -12.22
CA VAL A 169 -17.09 -0.24 -11.11
C VAL A 169 -17.71 -1.00 -9.96
N ASN A 170 -18.64 -1.91 -10.24
CA ASN A 170 -19.27 -2.74 -9.21
C ASN A 170 -18.26 -3.67 -8.52
N ILE A 171 -17.34 -4.27 -9.28
CA ILE A 171 -16.27 -5.11 -8.71
C ILE A 171 -15.38 -4.27 -7.79
N PHE A 172 -14.93 -3.10 -8.21
CA PHE A 172 -14.07 -2.23 -7.41
C PHE A 172 -14.79 -1.71 -6.16
N ASN A 173 -16.06 -1.33 -6.26
CA ASN A 173 -16.86 -0.94 -5.10
C ASN A 173 -16.95 -2.06 -4.07
N ASN A 174 -17.21 -3.30 -4.49
CA ASN A 174 -17.25 -4.45 -3.60
C ASN A 174 -15.90 -4.69 -2.90
N ILE A 175 -14.80 -4.54 -3.63
CA ILE A 175 -13.43 -4.62 -3.06
C ILE A 175 -13.25 -3.52 -2.02
N ILE A 176 -13.56 -2.28 -2.34
CA ILE A 176 -13.42 -1.15 -1.43
C ILE A 176 -14.25 -1.36 -0.16
N ASP A 177 -15.51 -1.81 -0.29
CA ASP A 177 -16.40 -2.08 0.85
C ASP A 177 -15.82 -3.15 1.79
N GLU A 178 -15.13 -4.15 1.23
CA GLU A 178 -14.55 -5.24 2.02
C GLU A 178 -13.28 -4.81 2.76
N VAL A 179 -12.41 -4.00 2.13
CA VAL A 179 -11.06 -3.77 2.63
C VAL A 179 -10.72 -2.33 3.01
N SER A 180 -11.59 -1.34 2.78
CA SER A 180 -11.31 0.07 3.09
C SER A 180 -11.09 0.36 4.58
N CYS A 181 -11.51 -0.55 5.45
CA CYS A 181 -11.23 -0.46 6.89
C CYS A 181 -9.87 -1.06 7.28
N MET A 182 -9.08 -1.57 6.32
CA MET A 182 -7.78 -2.19 6.58
C MET A 182 -6.64 -1.26 6.25
N TYR A 183 -5.56 -1.33 7.02
CA TYR A 183 -4.33 -0.58 6.76
C TYR A 183 -3.10 -1.37 7.20
N LEU A 184 -1.96 -0.92 6.71
CA LEU A 184 -0.65 -1.52 6.95
C LEU A 184 0.21 -0.62 7.82
N SER A 185 0.85 -1.20 8.83
CA SER A 185 1.73 -0.44 9.72
C SER A 185 3.03 -1.17 10.00
N TYR A 186 4.10 -0.38 10.10
CA TYR A 186 5.42 -0.81 10.55
C TYR A 186 5.88 0.13 11.67
N ASN A 187 6.21 -0.41 12.85
CA ASN A 187 6.58 0.36 14.04
C ASN A 187 5.56 1.46 14.41
N ASN A 188 4.25 1.13 14.28
CA ASN A 188 3.12 2.03 14.53
C ASN A 188 2.98 3.21 13.53
N GLU A 189 3.72 3.19 12.43
CA GLU A 189 3.59 4.16 11.35
C GLU A 189 2.98 3.51 10.10
N TYR A 190 2.15 4.26 9.36
CA TYR A 190 1.62 3.83 8.07
C TYR A 190 2.75 3.70 7.05
N ILE A 191 2.69 2.65 6.23
CA ILE A 191 3.68 2.46 5.16
C ILE A 191 3.30 3.15 3.86
N LEU A 192 4.26 3.23 2.93
CA LEU A 192 4.05 3.73 1.57
C LEU A 192 3.73 2.59 0.61
N PRO A 193 2.95 2.83 -0.47
CA PRO A 193 2.45 1.82 -1.40
C PRO A 193 3.50 1.47 -2.46
N PHE A 194 4.58 0.82 -2.07
CA PHE A 194 5.56 0.33 -3.03
C PHE A 194 5.01 -0.86 -3.80
N ILE A 195 4.72 -0.63 -5.07
CA ILE A 195 4.18 -1.63 -6.01
C ILE A 195 4.96 -1.52 -7.32
N HIS A 196 5.24 -2.65 -7.92
CA HIS A 196 5.83 -2.76 -9.26
C HIS A 196 5.19 -3.92 -10.00
N TYR A 197 5.27 -3.93 -11.35
CA TYR A 197 4.61 -4.98 -12.12
C TYR A 197 5.34 -6.32 -12.02
N SER A 198 6.65 -6.33 -12.26
CA SER A 198 7.50 -7.54 -12.15
C SER A 198 8.95 -7.16 -11.84
N ASN A 199 9.75 -8.11 -11.34
CA ASN A 199 11.15 -7.91 -10.97
C ASN A 199 12.05 -9.05 -11.49
N ASN A 200 13.34 -8.97 -11.16
CA ASN A 200 14.33 -9.97 -11.55
C ASN A 200 14.43 -11.13 -10.51
N GLY A 201 13.29 -11.74 -10.19
CA GLY A 201 13.19 -12.90 -9.29
C GLY A 201 13.31 -12.60 -7.80
N ARG A 202 13.48 -11.31 -7.41
CA ARG A 202 13.58 -10.89 -6.01
C ARG A 202 13.28 -9.40 -5.87
N THR A 203 12.52 -9.06 -4.83
CA THR A 203 12.29 -7.65 -4.48
C THR A 203 13.53 -7.01 -3.85
N LEU A 204 13.61 -5.69 -3.94
CA LEU A 204 14.73 -4.90 -3.45
C LEU A 204 14.48 -4.37 -2.03
N VAL A 205 15.58 -4.10 -1.30
CA VAL A 205 15.57 -3.39 -0.01
C VAL A 205 15.97 -1.94 -0.21
N ASN A 206 15.48 -1.07 0.69
CA ASN A 206 15.85 0.34 0.70
C ASN A 206 16.10 0.78 2.14
N SER A 207 17.27 1.36 2.42
CA SER A 207 17.64 1.80 3.78
C SER A 207 16.73 2.90 4.34
N LYS A 208 16.16 3.74 3.46
CA LYS A 208 15.20 4.78 3.85
C LYS A 208 13.86 4.18 4.30
N TYR A 209 13.52 2.98 3.83
CA TYR A 209 12.25 2.31 4.10
C TYR A 209 12.49 0.91 4.70
N PRO A 210 12.78 0.80 6.01
CA PRO A 210 13.19 -0.46 6.66
C PRO A 210 12.15 -1.58 6.61
N PHE A 211 10.89 -1.26 6.35
CA PHE A 211 9.82 -2.23 6.16
C PHE A 211 9.93 -3.01 4.85
N LEU A 212 10.64 -2.48 3.86
CA LEU A 212 10.91 -3.20 2.61
C LEU A 212 11.86 -4.36 2.86
N SER A 213 11.51 -5.51 2.34
CA SER A 213 12.27 -6.75 2.46
C SER A 213 12.63 -7.31 1.09
N SER A 214 13.77 -7.99 1.02
CA SER A 214 14.13 -8.74 -0.18
C SER A 214 13.52 -10.12 -0.10
N VAL A 215 12.39 -10.32 -0.77
CA VAL A 215 11.70 -11.61 -0.86
C VAL A 215 11.87 -12.23 -2.24
N LYS A 216 11.90 -13.55 -2.31
CA LYS A 216 11.96 -14.26 -3.61
C LYS A 216 10.64 -14.04 -4.36
N SER A 217 10.71 -13.76 -5.64
CA SER A 217 9.54 -13.61 -6.53
C SER A 217 9.87 -14.26 -7.87
N LEU A 218 10.18 -15.56 -7.83
CA LEU A 218 10.68 -16.31 -8.99
C LEU A 218 9.64 -16.43 -10.11
N TRP A 219 8.36 -16.28 -9.79
CA TRP A 219 7.28 -16.22 -10.78
C TRP A 219 7.50 -15.10 -11.80
N ASP A 220 8.07 -13.98 -11.38
CA ASP A 220 8.33 -12.82 -12.24
C ASP A 220 9.24 -13.14 -13.43
N LEU A 221 10.12 -14.13 -13.29
CA LEU A 221 11.00 -14.60 -14.37
C LEU A 221 10.22 -15.27 -15.53
N CYS A 222 8.97 -15.69 -15.28
CA CYS A 222 8.09 -16.29 -16.28
C CYS A 222 7.19 -15.25 -16.97
N SER A 223 7.28 -13.96 -16.58
CA SER A 223 6.52 -12.91 -17.25
C SER A 223 6.95 -12.77 -18.71
N SER A 224 5.98 -12.67 -19.61
CA SER A 224 6.26 -12.42 -21.04
C SER A 224 6.99 -11.08 -21.29
N THR A 225 6.93 -10.18 -20.32
CA THR A 225 7.59 -8.86 -20.36
C THR A 225 8.84 -8.80 -19.45
N TYR A 226 9.38 -9.96 -19.04
CA TYR A 226 10.52 -10.02 -18.13
C TYR A 226 11.76 -9.34 -18.67
N ILE A 227 12.08 -9.54 -19.97
CA ILE A 227 13.23 -8.90 -20.60
C ILE A 227 12.70 -7.89 -21.63
N ASN A 228 13.15 -6.63 -21.48
CA ASN A 228 12.88 -5.58 -22.44
C ASN A 228 14.23 -5.05 -22.98
N ILE A 229 14.29 -4.87 -24.30
CA ILE A 229 15.51 -4.43 -24.98
C ILE A 229 15.19 -3.15 -25.77
N LYS A 230 16.01 -2.13 -25.57
CA LYS A 230 15.97 -0.90 -26.37
C LYS A 230 17.37 -0.56 -26.90
N ASP A 231 17.44 -0.37 -28.21
CA ASP A 231 18.67 -0.03 -28.91
C ASP A 231 18.61 1.44 -29.37
N TYR A 232 19.69 2.17 -29.11
CA TYR A 232 19.84 3.55 -29.52
C TYR A 232 21.15 3.70 -30.31
N ASN A 233 21.12 4.29 -31.50
CA ASN A 233 22.36 4.72 -32.11
C ASN A 233 22.95 5.94 -31.38
N PHE A 234 24.22 6.22 -31.57
CA PHE A 234 24.92 7.29 -30.85
C PHE A 234 24.32 8.67 -31.11
N LYS A 235 23.83 8.92 -32.31
CA LYS A 235 23.20 10.20 -32.70
C LYS A 235 21.85 10.41 -31.98
N GLU A 236 21.04 9.36 -31.91
CA GLU A 236 19.76 9.39 -31.16
C GLU A 236 20.01 9.63 -29.68
N LEU A 237 20.92 8.87 -29.08
CA LEU A 237 21.24 9.00 -27.64
C LEU A 237 21.82 10.38 -27.31
N SER A 238 22.68 10.94 -28.20
CA SER A 238 23.19 12.31 -28.11
C SER A 238 22.08 13.33 -28.04
N LYS A 239 21.10 13.19 -28.93
CA LYS A 239 19.93 14.10 -29.00
C LYS A 239 19.05 13.99 -27.74
N ILE A 240 18.72 12.77 -27.31
CA ILE A 240 17.84 12.52 -26.17
C ILE A 240 18.47 13.04 -24.88
N LEU A 241 19.77 12.76 -24.65
CA LEU A 241 20.46 13.11 -23.41
C LEU A 241 21.12 14.51 -23.44
N ASN A 242 21.02 15.20 -24.57
CA ASN A 242 21.70 16.47 -24.82
C ASN A 242 23.20 16.38 -24.48
N LEU A 243 23.86 15.39 -25.08
CA LEU A 243 25.28 15.08 -24.89
C LEU A 243 26.01 14.94 -26.22
N ASN A 244 27.27 15.35 -26.26
CA ASN A 244 28.13 14.98 -27.37
C ASN A 244 28.65 13.55 -27.17
N ILE A 245 28.06 12.60 -27.88
CA ILE A 245 28.42 11.19 -27.80
C ILE A 245 29.21 10.81 -29.08
N ASN A 246 30.53 10.71 -28.92
CA ASN A 246 31.44 10.28 -29.98
C ASN A 246 32.05 8.93 -29.57
N SER A 247 32.59 8.20 -30.56
CA SER A 247 33.41 7.02 -30.32
C SER A 247 34.83 7.45 -29.88
N PRO A 248 35.43 6.81 -28.85
CA PRO A 248 34.91 5.73 -28.03
C PRO A 248 33.93 6.25 -26.97
N LEU A 249 32.84 5.53 -26.78
CA LEU A 249 31.85 5.80 -25.75
C LEU A 249 32.30 5.23 -24.40
N ASN A 250 32.32 6.07 -23.36
CA ASN A 250 32.53 5.63 -22.00
C ASN A 250 31.20 5.67 -21.23
N ILE A 251 30.62 4.50 -20.99
CA ILE A 251 29.42 4.34 -20.22
C ILE A 251 29.66 3.37 -19.04
N ARG A 252 29.24 3.75 -17.84
CA ARG A 252 29.42 2.96 -16.63
C ARG A 252 28.23 3.09 -15.69
N ILE A 253 27.86 2.00 -15.05
CA ILE A 253 26.97 2.00 -13.91
C ILE A 253 27.82 2.30 -12.66
N ILE A 254 27.44 3.30 -11.91
CA ILE A 254 28.17 3.80 -10.74
C ILE A 254 27.27 3.89 -9.50
N ASN A 255 27.85 4.18 -8.34
CA ASN A 255 27.11 4.35 -7.07
C ASN A 255 26.20 3.16 -6.74
N ASN A 256 26.75 1.94 -6.78
CA ASN A 256 26.03 0.69 -6.50
C ASN A 256 24.77 0.50 -7.35
N GLY A 257 24.80 0.92 -8.61
CA GLY A 257 23.68 0.77 -9.52
C GLY A 257 22.67 1.92 -9.50
N ASN A 258 22.88 2.96 -8.70
CA ASN A 258 21.93 4.08 -8.59
C ASN A 258 22.12 5.17 -9.66
N GLN A 259 23.22 5.14 -10.38
CA GLN A 259 23.56 6.14 -11.42
C GLN A 259 24.22 5.48 -12.62
N ILE A 260 24.06 6.12 -13.78
CA ILE A 260 24.75 5.78 -15.02
C ILE A 260 25.57 7.01 -15.46
N SER A 261 26.88 6.80 -15.65
CA SER A 261 27.76 7.81 -16.21
C SER A 261 27.93 7.57 -17.71
N ILE A 262 27.73 8.60 -18.52
CA ILE A 262 27.89 8.58 -19.98
C ILE A 262 28.82 9.72 -20.37
N ASN A 263 30.02 9.38 -20.87
CA ASN A 263 31.06 10.35 -21.21
C ASN A 263 31.34 11.38 -20.10
N GLY A 264 31.34 10.92 -18.85
CA GLY A 264 31.61 11.75 -17.65
C GLY A 264 30.43 12.50 -17.08
N LYS A 265 29.27 12.56 -17.76
CA LYS A 265 28.03 13.11 -17.20
C LYS A 265 27.26 11.98 -16.49
N SER A 266 26.87 12.21 -15.23
CA SER A 266 26.13 11.24 -14.44
C SER A 266 24.62 11.55 -14.45
N PHE A 267 23.84 10.50 -14.56
CA PHE A 267 22.38 10.51 -14.51
C PHE A 267 21.91 9.53 -13.44
N SER A 268 20.89 9.87 -12.71
CA SER A 268 20.19 8.91 -11.87
C SER A 268 19.49 7.83 -12.72
N ILE A 269 19.26 6.66 -12.15
CA ILE A 269 18.49 5.61 -12.85
C ILE A 269 17.10 6.13 -13.25
N MET A 270 16.45 6.92 -12.40
CA MET A 270 15.14 7.52 -12.73
C MET A 270 15.18 8.45 -13.94
N GLU A 271 16.23 9.29 -14.07
CA GLU A 271 16.39 10.17 -15.22
C GLU A 271 16.60 9.37 -16.49
N ILE A 272 17.53 8.41 -16.49
CA ILE A 272 17.80 7.56 -17.65
C ILE A 272 16.55 6.77 -18.07
N LYS A 273 15.86 6.17 -17.08
CA LYS A 273 14.62 5.46 -17.33
C LYS A 273 13.57 6.35 -17.99
N LYS A 274 13.41 7.58 -17.52
CA LYS A 274 12.47 8.56 -18.08
C LYS A 274 12.89 9.00 -19.49
N TYR A 275 14.17 9.35 -19.70
CA TYR A 275 14.66 9.83 -20.99
C TYR A 275 14.62 8.75 -22.07
N LEU A 276 14.95 7.53 -21.70
CA LEU A 276 15.03 6.40 -22.64
C LEU A 276 13.78 5.51 -22.58
N ASP A 277 12.75 5.91 -21.82
CA ASP A 277 11.53 5.15 -21.66
C ASP A 277 11.81 3.67 -21.33
N LEU A 278 12.67 3.39 -20.36
CA LEU A 278 13.04 2.04 -19.97
C LEU A 278 12.03 1.45 -18.98
N SER A 279 11.80 0.15 -19.06
CA SER A 279 10.74 -0.53 -18.29
C SER A 279 11.06 -0.72 -16.81
N SER A 280 12.35 -0.87 -16.46
CA SER A 280 12.79 -1.24 -15.10
C SER A 280 14.02 -0.44 -14.68
N ASP A 281 14.21 -0.38 -13.36
CA ASP A 281 15.44 0.16 -12.74
C ASP A 281 16.60 -0.86 -12.77
N ASP A 282 16.31 -2.15 -13.04
CA ASP A 282 17.33 -3.20 -13.25
C ASP A 282 17.83 -3.13 -14.71
N ILE A 283 18.92 -2.38 -14.92
CA ILE A 283 19.43 -2.04 -16.24
C ILE A 283 20.79 -2.70 -16.47
N SER A 284 20.94 -3.39 -17.57
CA SER A 284 22.23 -3.83 -18.12
C SER A 284 22.50 -3.10 -19.45
N ILE A 285 23.76 -2.79 -19.73
CA ILE A 285 24.14 -1.98 -20.89
C ILE A 285 25.18 -2.73 -21.71
N ILE A 286 24.95 -2.82 -23.01
CA ILE A 286 25.90 -3.38 -23.99
C ILE A 286 26.22 -2.26 -24.99
N VAL A 287 27.51 -1.98 -25.15
CA VAL A 287 28.00 -0.99 -26.12
C VAL A 287 28.58 -1.72 -27.31
N ASN A 288 28.04 -1.44 -28.48
CA ASN A 288 28.56 -1.89 -29.78
C ASN A 288 29.10 -0.71 -30.60
N ASN A 289 29.76 -0.99 -31.72
CA ASN A 289 30.39 0.04 -32.55
C ASN A 289 29.39 1.12 -33.04
N ASN A 290 28.12 0.74 -33.28
CA ASN A 290 27.14 1.62 -33.93
C ASN A 290 25.92 1.94 -33.06
N TYR A 291 25.74 1.21 -31.96
CA TYR A 291 24.57 1.38 -31.07
C TYR A 291 24.87 0.99 -29.63
N ILE A 292 24.03 1.46 -28.72
CA ILE A 292 23.99 1.08 -27.31
C ILE A 292 22.69 0.34 -27.07
N ARG A 293 22.80 -0.83 -26.45
CA ARG A 293 21.68 -1.65 -26.03
C ARG A 293 21.45 -1.53 -24.56
N PHE A 294 20.25 -1.12 -24.17
CA PHE A 294 19.76 -1.18 -22.80
C PHE A 294 18.87 -2.41 -22.65
N ILE A 295 19.22 -3.27 -21.72
CA ILE A 295 18.46 -4.47 -21.37
C ILE A 295 17.92 -4.23 -19.96
N THR A 296 16.59 -4.21 -19.83
CA THR A 296 15.93 -4.12 -18.51
C THR A 296 15.26 -5.42 -18.15
N LYS A 297 15.27 -5.76 -16.85
CA LYS A 297 14.65 -6.97 -16.32
C LYS A 297 13.51 -6.60 -15.40
N GLY A 298 12.30 -7.13 -15.70
CA GLY A 298 11.07 -6.76 -15.05
C GLY A 298 10.52 -5.40 -15.51
N ILE A 299 9.47 -4.93 -14.81
CA ILE A 299 8.81 -3.64 -15.02
C ILE A 299 8.59 -2.97 -13.66
N GLY A 300 9.14 -1.76 -13.50
CA GLY A 300 9.03 -0.97 -12.28
C GLY A 300 10.35 -0.81 -11.54
N ASN A 301 10.26 -0.48 -10.24
CA ASN A 301 11.42 -0.19 -9.40
C ASN A 301 11.89 -1.38 -8.54
N GLY A 302 11.16 -2.49 -8.56
CA GLY A 302 11.50 -3.71 -7.82
C GLY A 302 11.24 -3.65 -6.31
N PHE A 303 10.66 -2.57 -5.76
CA PHE A 303 10.36 -2.46 -4.33
C PHE A 303 8.94 -2.91 -4.01
N GLY A 304 8.77 -3.57 -2.84
CA GLY A 304 7.47 -3.94 -2.28
C GLY A 304 6.74 -5.03 -3.06
N LEU A 305 5.46 -4.84 -3.36
CA LEU A 305 4.59 -5.84 -3.99
C LEU A 305 4.87 -5.95 -5.49
N SER A 306 5.16 -7.17 -5.97
CA SER A 306 5.12 -7.49 -7.40
C SER A 306 3.71 -7.91 -7.79
N ILE A 307 3.12 -7.25 -8.78
CA ILE A 307 1.79 -7.59 -9.28
C ILE A 307 1.80 -8.99 -9.90
N PHE A 308 2.77 -9.30 -10.77
CA PHE A 308 2.86 -10.60 -11.42
C PHE A 308 3.03 -11.73 -10.41
N GLY A 309 3.91 -11.55 -9.41
CA GLY A 309 4.07 -12.52 -8.36
C GLY A 309 2.85 -12.63 -7.44
N ALA A 310 2.13 -11.53 -7.18
CA ALA A 310 0.87 -11.55 -6.43
C ALA A 310 -0.24 -12.32 -7.16
N ILE A 311 -0.33 -12.17 -8.48
CA ILE A 311 -1.22 -12.97 -9.34
C ILE A 311 -0.90 -14.46 -9.17
N SER A 312 0.36 -14.84 -9.22
CA SER A 312 0.76 -16.24 -9.05
C SER A 312 0.41 -16.78 -7.65
N ILE A 313 0.49 -15.94 -6.61
CA ILE A 313 0.04 -16.35 -5.25
C ILE A 313 -1.47 -16.57 -5.24
N GLU A 314 -2.28 -15.69 -5.85
CA GLU A 314 -3.73 -15.85 -5.94
C GLU A 314 -4.13 -17.09 -6.73
N GLU A 315 -3.51 -17.34 -7.89
CA GLU A 315 -3.76 -18.52 -8.73
C GLU A 315 -3.48 -19.85 -7.97
N ASN A 316 -2.59 -19.82 -6.99
CA ASN A 316 -2.34 -20.94 -6.07
C ASN A 316 -3.23 -20.89 -4.81
N GLY A 317 -4.33 -20.15 -4.82
CA GLY A 317 -5.33 -20.10 -3.74
C GLY A 317 -5.00 -19.13 -2.61
N GLY A 318 -3.94 -18.34 -2.75
CA GLY A 318 -3.58 -17.31 -1.76
C GLY A 318 -4.57 -16.14 -1.75
N LYS A 319 -4.79 -15.59 -0.58
CA LYS A 319 -5.66 -14.41 -0.36
C LYS A 319 -4.84 -13.13 -0.22
N TYR A 320 -5.49 -11.96 -0.24
CA TYR A 320 -4.83 -10.65 -0.12
C TYR A 320 -3.87 -10.58 1.10
N PHE A 321 -4.24 -11.17 2.23
CA PHE A 321 -3.37 -11.19 3.42
C PHE A 321 -2.13 -12.07 3.23
N ASN A 322 -2.21 -13.17 2.46
CA ASN A 322 -1.04 -13.97 2.10
C ASN A 322 -0.10 -13.18 1.19
N ILE A 323 -0.66 -12.44 0.21
CA ILE A 323 0.09 -11.56 -0.69
C ILE A 323 0.83 -10.47 0.11
N LEU A 324 0.10 -9.74 0.96
CA LEU A 324 0.67 -8.66 1.77
C LEU A 324 1.74 -9.17 2.75
N ASN A 325 1.49 -10.25 3.46
CA ASN A 325 2.47 -10.85 4.38
C ASN A 325 3.71 -11.37 3.64
N TYR A 326 3.55 -11.85 2.41
CA TYR A 326 4.67 -12.33 1.59
C TYR A 326 5.60 -11.19 1.20
N TYR A 327 5.06 -10.11 0.63
CA TYR A 327 5.85 -8.99 0.14
C TYR A 327 6.29 -8.01 1.23
N PHE A 328 5.55 -7.95 2.33
CA PHE A 328 5.82 -7.06 3.48
C PHE A 328 5.91 -7.83 4.79
N PRO A 329 6.86 -8.78 4.95
CA PRO A 329 6.90 -9.70 6.11
C PRO A 329 7.17 -9.02 7.46
N LYS A 330 7.59 -7.76 7.47
CA LYS A 330 7.82 -6.96 8.69
C LYS A 330 6.64 -6.06 9.04
N VAL A 331 5.62 -6.01 8.17
CA VAL A 331 4.48 -5.10 8.28
C VAL A 331 3.30 -5.84 8.88
N LYS A 332 2.51 -5.16 9.69
CA LYS A 332 1.29 -5.70 10.27
C LYS A 332 0.07 -5.17 9.54
N ILE A 333 -0.91 -6.04 9.35
CA ILE A 333 -2.21 -5.69 8.79
C ILE A 333 -3.16 -5.42 9.95
N TYR A 334 -3.75 -4.23 9.98
CA TYR A 334 -4.76 -3.83 10.94
C TYR A 334 -6.11 -3.69 10.26
N LYS A 335 -7.15 -3.89 11.03
CA LYS A 335 -8.53 -3.66 10.58
C LYS A 335 -9.23 -2.77 11.59
N TYR A 336 -9.72 -1.65 11.13
CA TYR A 336 -10.67 -0.87 11.89
C TYR A 336 -11.99 -1.63 11.99
N VAL A 337 -12.53 -1.77 13.18
CA VAL A 337 -13.82 -2.44 13.39
C VAL A 337 -14.93 -1.45 13.14
N LYS A 338 -15.77 -1.71 12.12
CA LYS A 338 -16.95 -0.91 11.82
C LYS A 338 -17.92 -1.00 13.00
N GLU A 339 -18.38 0.12 13.57
CA GLU A 339 -19.53 0.08 14.47
C GLU A 339 -20.74 -0.36 13.64
N LEU A 340 -21.35 -1.47 14.06
CA LEU A 340 -22.67 -1.86 13.53
C LEU A 340 -23.67 -0.84 14.08
N SER A 341 -24.18 0.01 13.21
CA SER A 341 -25.28 0.94 13.47
C SER A 341 -26.58 0.19 13.78
#